data_17296de30eff690969c84661ae03db28
#
_entry.id   17296de30eff690969c84661ae03db28
#
_cell.length_a   1.000
_cell.length_b   1.000
_cell.length_c   1.000
_cell.angle_alpha   90.00
_cell.angle_beta   90.00
_cell.angle_gamma   90.00
#
_symmetry.space_group_name_H-M   'P 1'
#
loop_
_entity.id
_entity.type
_entity.pdbx_description
1 polymer ?
#
loop_
_entity_poly.entity_id
_entity_poly.type
_entity_poly.pdbx_seq_one_letter_code
_entity_poly.pdbx_strand_id
1 'polypeptide(L)'
;MKKTTLSTKALFKTAGAITTLLFAAQAATSLAQNPLDFGSNVRTADPSGHVWPDGKMYLYTSHDEECQLDFHMKDWHVYSSSDLVKWKSYPPILSIADIKWADNFAWAPDAAYKNGKYYLIFPAGTGFKDRVNPEKSTKWMGLGVAVSDSPTGPFKDAIGKPLWTTPYANDPSLLIDDDGKAYLYFHGMNADYQVAEMADDLLSIKGGLQKMDMGGYEPKMEGPWVFKRKGIYYFTMPENNRTLTYYTSTSPKGPWKYQGEIMKEENGNNHHSIVEYQGQWILFYHRWLETPEAKCNKKQRHVAAEYLYFNEDGTIQPVTRSKEGVGDFPARIKSQKTK
;
A
#
# COMPACT_ATOMS: atom_id res chain seq x y z
N MET A 1 14.59 -74.85 75.39
CA MET A 1 14.88 -75.10 73.93
C MET A 1 13.74 -74.62 73.08
N LYS A 2 13.92 -73.54 72.39
CA LYS A 2 13.31 -73.14 71.08
C LYS A 2 13.73 -71.70 70.81
N LYS A 3 14.56 -71.53 69.81
CA LYS A 3 15.03 -70.26 69.35
C LYS A 3 13.92 -69.57 68.55
N THR A 4 13.64 -68.30 68.79
CA THR A 4 12.73 -67.49 68.06
C THR A 4 13.55 -66.47 67.26
N THR A 5 13.51 -66.54 65.95
CA THR A 5 14.17 -65.65 64.98
C THR A 5 13.29 -64.46 64.77
N LEU A 6 13.81 -63.27 65.01
CA LEU A 6 13.17 -61.99 64.61
C LEU A 6 13.48 -61.71 63.10
N SER A 7 12.40 -61.50 62.37
CA SER A 7 12.49 -61.03 60.96
C SER A 7 12.38 -59.51 60.91
N THR A 8 13.42 -58.85 60.43
CA THR A 8 13.44 -57.38 60.09
C THR A 8 12.87 -57.18 58.74
N LYS A 9 11.72 -56.49 58.62
CA LYS A 9 11.16 -55.97 57.37
C LYS A 9 11.81 -54.64 57.05
N ALA A 10 12.53 -54.59 55.93
CA ALA A 10 13.04 -53.36 55.36
C ALA A 10 11.93 -52.69 54.63
N LEU A 11 11.63 -51.42 54.95
CA LEU A 11 10.73 -50.52 54.18
C LEU A 11 11.54 -49.89 53.08
N PHE A 12 11.24 -50.24 51.85
CA PHE A 12 11.68 -49.46 50.65
C PHE A 12 10.75 -48.28 50.46
N LYS A 13 11.24 -47.04 50.64
CA LYS A 13 10.59 -45.81 50.17
C LYS A 13 10.96 -45.61 48.73
N THR A 14 10.02 -45.80 47.79
CA THR A 14 10.13 -45.38 46.41
C THR A 14 9.80 -43.89 46.31
N ALA A 15 10.82 -43.07 46.09
CA ALA A 15 10.65 -41.67 45.70
C ALA A 15 10.31 -41.64 44.21
N GLY A 16 9.05 -41.39 43.89
CA GLY A 16 8.62 -41.12 42.49
C GLY A 16 9.01 -39.71 42.11
N ALA A 17 9.99 -39.57 41.22
CA ALA A 17 10.30 -38.30 40.56
C ALA A 17 9.23 -38.03 39.49
N ILE A 18 8.36 -37.06 39.75
CA ILE A 18 7.42 -36.54 38.74
C ILE A 18 8.23 -35.57 37.87
N THR A 19 8.66 -36.04 36.70
CA THR A 19 9.29 -35.19 35.69
C THR A 19 8.16 -34.47 34.96
N THR A 20 7.89 -33.23 35.34
CA THR A 20 6.98 -32.34 34.62
C THR A 20 7.66 -31.89 33.30
N LEU A 21 7.32 -32.53 32.21
CA LEU A 21 7.69 -32.07 30.88
C LEU A 21 6.90 -30.78 30.58
N LEU A 22 7.55 -29.63 30.75
CA LEU A 22 7.11 -28.37 30.22
C LEU A 22 7.24 -28.43 28.70
N PHE A 23 6.16 -28.74 28.00
CA PHE A 23 6.03 -28.43 26.56
C PHE A 23 5.97 -26.92 26.43
N ALA A 24 7.08 -26.27 26.14
CA ALA A 24 7.08 -24.95 25.58
C ALA A 24 6.45 -25.06 24.16
N ALA A 25 5.17 -24.75 24.05
CA ALA A 25 4.55 -24.54 22.76
C ALA A 25 5.30 -23.37 22.14
N GLN A 26 6.25 -23.64 21.23
CA GLN A 26 6.74 -22.65 20.31
C GLN A 26 5.55 -22.26 19.46
N ALA A 27 5.01 -21.08 19.72
CA ALA A 27 4.07 -20.45 18.79
C ALA A 27 4.82 -20.37 17.46
N ALA A 28 4.39 -21.16 16.49
CA ALA A 28 4.88 -21.02 15.12
C ALA A 28 4.55 -19.60 14.69
N THR A 29 5.57 -18.78 14.55
CA THR A 29 5.45 -17.43 14.03
C THR A 29 5.03 -17.57 12.58
N SER A 30 3.77 -17.27 12.28
CA SER A 30 3.33 -17.22 10.89
C SER A 30 3.97 -15.99 10.25
N LEU A 31 4.97 -16.22 9.41
CA LEU A 31 5.57 -15.15 8.62
C LEU A 31 4.57 -14.75 7.54
N ALA A 32 4.35 -13.45 7.36
CA ALA A 32 3.75 -12.99 6.12
C ALA A 32 4.72 -13.36 4.99
N GLN A 33 4.20 -13.92 3.94
CA GLN A 33 4.98 -14.23 2.74
C GLN A 33 4.65 -13.23 1.65
N ASN A 34 5.64 -12.83 0.89
CA ASN A 34 5.44 -12.06 -0.33
C ASN A 34 5.17 -12.99 -1.52
N PRO A 35 4.10 -12.77 -2.28
CA PRO A 35 3.11 -11.70 -2.10
C PRO A 35 2.21 -11.91 -0.90
N LEU A 36 1.55 -10.83 -0.44
CA LEU A 36 0.60 -10.91 0.66
C LEU A 36 -0.60 -11.78 0.28
N ASP A 37 -1.02 -12.63 1.22
CA ASP A 37 -2.23 -13.44 1.07
C ASP A 37 -3.44 -12.69 1.65
N PHE A 38 -4.35 -12.30 0.77
CA PHE A 38 -5.60 -11.65 1.14
C PHE A 38 -6.78 -12.62 1.30
N GLY A 39 -6.54 -13.94 1.21
CA GLY A 39 -7.59 -14.94 1.30
C GLY A 39 -8.62 -14.84 0.17
N SER A 40 -8.25 -14.28 -0.96
CA SER A 40 -9.10 -14.11 -2.14
C SER A 40 -8.30 -14.38 -3.41
N ASN A 41 -9.02 -14.72 -4.50
CA ASN A 41 -8.40 -14.87 -5.83
C ASN A 41 -8.25 -13.53 -6.56
N VAL A 42 -8.48 -12.41 -5.90
CA VAL A 42 -8.34 -11.08 -6.50
C VAL A 42 -6.87 -10.75 -6.68
N ARG A 43 -6.50 -10.36 -7.87
CA ARG A 43 -5.15 -9.94 -8.22
C ARG A 43 -5.01 -8.47 -7.92
N THR A 44 -4.25 -8.16 -6.90
CA THR A 44 -4.15 -6.80 -6.34
C THR A 44 -2.98 -6.05 -6.93
N ALA A 45 -3.22 -4.78 -7.28
CA ALA A 45 -2.20 -3.88 -7.78
C ALA A 45 -2.32 -2.50 -7.12
N ASP A 46 -1.33 -1.65 -7.34
CA ASP A 46 -1.33 -0.23 -7.00
C ASP A 46 -1.70 0.01 -5.52
N PRO A 47 -0.92 -0.52 -4.56
CA PRO A 47 -1.27 -0.50 -3.16
C PRO A 47 -1.18 0.90 -2.55
N SER A 48 -2.27 1.35 -1.92
CA SER A 48 -2.36 2.57 -1.12
C SER A 48 -2.64 2.18 0.34
N GLY A 49 -1.61 2.27 1.19
CA GLY A 49 -1.65 1.83 2.58
C GLY A 49 -1.92 2.97 3.55
N HIS A 50 -2.85 2.77 4.49
CA HIS A 50 -3.23 3.76 5.48
C HIS A 50 -3.53 3.14 6.84
N VAL A 51 -3.28 3.90 7.90
CA VAL A 51 -3.68 3.53 9.27
C VAL A 51 -4.79 4.47 9.70
N TRP A 52 -5.95 3.92 10.05
CA TRP A 52 -7.10 4.71 10.46
C TRP A 52 -7.26 4.78 11.98
N PRO A 53 -8.20 5.59 12.52
CA PRO A 53 -8.36 5.78 13.97
C PRO A 53 -8.61 4.51 14.78
N ASP A 54 -9.05 3.42 14.15
CA ASP A 54 -9.19 2.10 14.82
C ASP A 54 -7.86 1.37 15.00
N GLY A 55 -6.75 1.96 14.57
CA GLY A 55 -5.39 1.44 14.71
C GLY A 55 -5.04 0.29 13.77
N LYS A 56 -5.89 -0.05 12.80
CA LYS A 56 -5.60 -1.07 11.80
C LYS A 56 -4.95 -0.49 10.55
N MET A 57 -4.18 -1.34 9.88
CA MET A 57 -3.72 -1.11 8.52
C MET A 57 -4.86 -1.40 7.55
N TYR A 58 -5.09 -0.50 6.61
CA TYR A 58 -5.97 -0.66 5.47
C TYR A 58 -5.17 -0.49 4.19
N LEU A 59 -5.41 -1.37 3.22
CA LEU A 59 -4.74 -1.37 1.94
C LEU A 59 -5.79 -1.29 0.84
N TYR A 60 -5.84 -0.16 0.15
CA TYR A 60 -6.70 0.07 -1.00
C TYR A 60 -5.94 -0.30 -2.26
N THR A 61 -6.60 -0.96 -3.20
CA THR A 61 -5.94 -1.47 -4.41
C THR A 61 -6.84 -1.32 -5.62
N SER A 62 -6.23 -1.23 -6.78
CA SER A 62 -6.87 -1.60 -8.03
C SER A 62 -6.88 -3.14 -8.18
N HIS A 63 -7.56 -3.63 -9.20
CA HIS A 63 -7.79 -5.05 -9.41
C HIS A 63 -7.48 -5.45 -10.85
N ASP A 64 -6.49 -6.32 -11.03
CA ASP A 64 -6.17 -6.90 -12.34
C ASP A 64 -7.18 -7.99 -12.68
N GLU A 65 -7.98 -7.79 -13.73
CA GLU A 65 -8.86 -8.83 -14.23
C GLU A 65 -8.13 -9.84 -15.11
N GLU A 66 -8.58 -11.07 -15.07
CA GLU A 66 -8.11 -12.07 -16.02
C GLU A 66 -8.57 -11.71 -17.44
N CYS A 67 -7.69 -11.81 -18.41
CA CYS A 67 -7.97 -11.47 -19.80
C CYS A 67 -8.29 -10.00 -20.08
N GLN A 68 -7.93 -9.11 -19.17
CA GLN A 68 -8.10 -7.68 -19.42
C GLN A 68 -7.25 -7.21 -20.62
N LEU A 69 -7.84 -6.36 -21.43
CA LEU A 69 -7.13 -5.65 -22.49
C LEU A 69 -6.76 -4.25 -21.98
N ASP A 70 -5.49 -3.87 -22.10
CA ASP A 70 -5.00 -2.54 -21.81
C ASP A 70 -5.38 -1.98 -20.44
N PHE A 71 -5.32 -2.83 -19.40
CA PHE A 71 -5.69 -2.49 -18.03
C PHE A 71 -7.13 -1.94 -17.91
N HIS A 72 -8.07 -2.56 -18.59
CA HIS A 72 -9.51 -2.32 -18.41
C HIS A 72 -9.96 -2.87 -17.08
N MET A 73 -9.73 -2.09 -16.02
CA MET A 73 -10.06 -2.45 -14.65
C MET A 73 -11.40 -1.82 -14.26
N LYS A 74 -12.17 -2.51 -13.41
CA LYS A 74 -13.59 -2.19 -13.19
C LYS A 74 -13.94 -1.75 -11.77
N ASP A 75 -13.09 -2.06 -10.79
CA ASP A 75 -13.42 -1.82 -9.40
C ASP A 75 -12.18 -1.63 -8.52
N TRP A 76 -12.42 -1.17 -7.30
CA TRP A 76 -11.42 -1.01 -6.25
C TRP A 76 -11.76 -1.88 -5.06
N HIS A 77 -10.73 -2.40 -4.43
CA HIS A 77 -10.79 -3.28 -3.27
C HIS A 77 -10.12 -2.68 -2.06
N VAL A 78 -10.46 -3.19 -0.88
CA VAL A 78 -9.78 -2.87 0.36
C VAL A 78 -9.56 -4.13 1.18
N TYR A 79 -8.45 -4.14 1.89
CA TYR A 79 -8.06 -5.19 2.82
C TYR A 79 -7.67 -4.53 4.14
N SER A 80 -7.90 -5.21 5.27
CA SER A 80 -7.45 -4.70 6.57
C SER A 80 -6.71 -5.75 7.37
N SER A 81 -5.74 -5.29 8.17
CA SER A 81 -4.96 -6.14 9.06
C SER A 81 -4.63 -5.41 10.37
N SER A 82 -4.51 -6.18 11.45
CA SER A 82 -3.99 -5.71 12.74
C SER A 82 -2.57 -6.19 13.02
N ASP A 83 -2.02 -7.08 12.18
CA ASP A 83 -0.72 -7.72 12.38
C ASP A 83 0.13 -7.79 11.10
N LEU A 84 -0.36 -7.28 9.97
CA LEU A 84 0.23 -7.32 8.62
C LEU A 84 0.44 -8.75 8.06
N VAL A 85 -0.01 -9.77 8.77
CA VAL A 85 0.10 -11.18 8.39
C VAL A 85 -1.24 -11.72 7.94
N LYS A 86 -2.27 -11.49 8.76
CA LYS A 86 -3.64 -11.92 8.47
C LYS A 86 -4.43 -10.74 7.94
N TRP A 87 -4.90 -10.89 6.72
CA TRP A 87 -5.67 -9.86 6.04
C TRP A 87 -7.13 -10.27 5.91
N LYS A 88 -8.01 -9.34 6.19
CA LYS A 88 -9.44 -9.48 5.95
C LYS A 88 -9.76 -8.79 4.63
N SER A 89 -10.33 -9.54 3.69
CA SER A 89 -10.88 -9.03 2.43
C SER A 89 -12.31 -8.52 2.63
N TYR A 90 -12.69 -7.55 1.81
CA TYR A 90 -14.04 -7.00 1.74
C TYR A 90 -14.56 -7.06 0.30
N PRO A 91 -15.88 -6.97 0.08
CA PRO A 91 -16.44 -6.78 -1.27
C PRO A 91 -15.82 -5.54 -1.94
N PRO A 92 -15.92 -5.41 -3.27
CA PRO A 92 -15.51 -4.19 -3.97
C PRO A 92 -16.13 -2.96 -3.31
N ILE A 93 -15.31 -1.95 -3.05
CA ILE A 93 -15.72 -0.74 -2.31
C ILE A 93 -16.35 0.32 -3.19
N LEU A 94 -16.01 0.29 -4.48
CA LEU A 94 -16.52 1.15 -5.54
C LEU A 94 -16.32 0.45 -6.88
N SER A 95 -17.26 0.61 -7.79
CA SER A 95 -17.18 0.07 -9.16
C SER A 95 -17.30 1.19 -10.19
N ILE A 96 -16.65 1.02 -11.34
CA ILE A 96 -16.84 1.90 -12.51
C ILE A 96 -18.31 2.00 -12.89
N ALA A 97 -19.10 0.94 -12.73
CA ALA A 97 -20.53 0.95 -13.03
C ALA A 97 -21.32 1.96 -12.17
N ASP A 98 -20.77 2.39 -11.04
CA ASP A 98 -21.38 3.39 -10.15
C ASP A 98 -20.95 4.82 -10.51
N ILE A 99 -20.03 5.00 -11.48
CA ILE A 99 -19.46 6.29 -11.91
C ILE A 99 -20.14 6.75 -13.20
N LYS A 100 -20.91 7.84 -13.13
CA LYS A 100 -21.70 8.32 -14.29
C LYS A 100 -20.86 8.92 -15.42
N TRP A 101 -19.65 9.37 -15.15
CA TRP A 101 -18.79 10.10 -16.07
C TRP A 101 -17.64 9.25 -16.63
N ALA A 102 -17.55 7.98 -16.24
CA ALA A 102 -16.51 7.07 -16.71
C ALA A 102 -17.10 5.67 -16.95
N ASP A 103 -16.44 4.91 -17.80
CA ASP A 103 -16.80 3.54 -18.15
C ASP A 103 -15.62 2.56 -18.02
N ASN A 104 -14.44 3.07 -17.63
CA ASN A 104 -13.22 2.29 -17.62
C ASN A 104 -12.13 2.90 -16.71
N PHE A 105 -11.03 2.15 -16.55
CA PHE A 105 -9.79 2.59 -15.92
C PHE A 105 -9.90 2.83 -14.41
N ALA A 106 -10.44 1.84 -13.68
CA ALA A 106 -10.39 1.81 -12.22
C ALA A 106 -8.94 1.58 -11.74
N TRP A 107 -8.06 2.58 -11.97
CA TRP A 107 -6.62 2.45 -11.74
C TRP A 107 -6.21 2.82 -10.31
N ALA A 108 -4.92 3.11 -10.09
CA ALA A 108 -4.32 3.31 -8.78
C ALA A 108 -5.07 4.33 -7.92
N PRO A 109 -5.72 3.92 -6.82
CA PRO A 109 -6.43 4.83 -5.93
C PRO A 109 -5.52 5.37 -4.84
N ASP A 110 -5.94 6.45 -4.19
CA ASP A 110 -5.47 6.81 -2.86
C ASP A 110 -6.65 7.10 -1.94
N ALA A 111 -6.43 7.01 -0.62
CA ALA A 111 -7.47 7.20 0.37
C ALA A 111 -7.08 8.24 1.43
N ALA A 112 -8.07 8.83 2.10
CA ALA A 112 -7.87 9.72 3.21
C ALA A 112 -8.98 9.60 4.25
N TYR A 113 -8.67 10.01 5.48
CA TYR A 113 -9.66 10.18 6.53
C TYR A 113 -9.63 11.64 7.00
N LYS A 114 -10.75 12.33 6.90
CA LYS A 114 -10.88 13.72 7.35
C LYS A 114 -12.29 14.00 7.81
N ASN A 115 -12.44 14.77 8.88
CA ASN A 115 -13.74 15.20 9.39
C ASN A 115 -14.75 14.05 9.63
N GLY A 116 -14.27 12.90 10.10
CA GLY A 116 -15.11 11.73 10.37
C GLY A 116 -15.55 10.94 9.15
N LYS A 117 -15.05 11.26 7.96
CA LYS A 117 -15.36 10.59 6.69
C LYS A 117 -14.12 9.97 6.07
N TYR A 118 -14.33 8.93 5.27
CA TYR A 118 -13.33 8.30 4.43
C TYR A 118 -13.53 8.74 2.99
N TYR A 119 -12.43 9.08 2.35
CA TYR A 119 -12.39 9.54 0.97
C TYR A 119 -11.56 8.57 0.14
N LEU A 120 -12.01 8.28 -1.06
CA LEU A 120 -11.25 7.57 -2.08
C LEU A 120 -11.04 8.52 -3.26
N ILE A 121 -9.79 8.84 -3.56
CA ILE A 121 -9.40 9.60 -4.75
C ILE A 121 -9.01 8.55 -5.79
N PHE A 122 -9.65 8.57 -6.92
CA PHE A 122 -9.49 7.51 -7.90
C PHE A 122 -9.41 8.05 -9.34
N PRO A 123 -8.54 7.50 -10.18
CA PRO A 123 -8.57 7.76 -11.61
C PRO A 123 -9.64 6.91 -12.28
N ALA A 124 -10.38 7.53 -13.19
CA ALA A 124 -11.34 6.85 -14.05
C ALA A 124 -11.47 7.62 -15.37
N GLY A 125 -12.00 7.00 -16.40
CA GLY A 125 -12.12 7.67 -17.69
C GLY A 125 -12.96 6.92 -18.70
N THR A 126 -12.82 7.34 -19.97
CA THR A 126 -13.54 6.75 -21.11
C THR A 126 -12.59 6.46 -22.25
N GLY A 127 -13.07 5.67 -23.22
CA GLY A 127 -12.34 5.36 -24.43
C GLY A 127 -11.36 4.20 -24.29
N PHE A 128 -10.45 4.10 -25.23
CA PHE A 128 -9.43 3.05 -25.25
C PHE A 128 -8.06 3.62 -25.66
N LYS A 129 -7.02 2.90 -25.30
CA LYS A 129 -5.65 3.16 -25.75
C LYS A 129 -5.33 2.21 -26.89
N ASP A 130 -5.14 2.73 -28.10
CA ASP A 130 -4.64 1.93 -29.21
C ASP A 130 -3.11 1.87 -29.13
N ARG A 131 -2.57 0.68 -28.87
CA ARG A 131 -1.12 0.46 -28.75
C ARG A 131 -0.43 0.29 -30.10
N VAL A 132 -1.19 -0.04 -31.14
CA VAL A 132 -0.68 -0.24 -32.50
C VAL A 132 -0.69 1.07 -33.26
N ASN A 133 -1.77 1.84 -33.10
CA ASN A 133 -1.97 3.13 -33.77
C ASN A 133 -2.29 4.20 -32.70
N PRO A 134 -1.30 4.73 -31.99
CA PRO A 134 -1.51 5.66 -30.86
C PRO A 134 -2.37 6.89 -31.20
N GLU A 135 -2.34 7.32 -32.47
CA GLU A 135 -3.16 8.42 -32.98
C GLU A 135 -4.68 8.14 -32.98
N LYS A 136 -5.06 6.86 -32.88
CA LYS A 136 -6.46 6.42 -32.76
C LYS A 136 -6.92 6.29 -31.31
N SER A 137 -6.03 6.52 -30.35
CA SER A 137 -6.40 6.47 -28.95
C SER A 137 -7.43 7.56 -28.63
N THR A 138 -8.51 7.15 -27.97
CA THR A 138 -9.57 8.04 -27.48
C THR A 138 -9.59 8.16 -25.97
N LYS A 139 -8.54 7.67 -25.33
CA LYS A 139 -8.44 7.61 -23.88
C LYS A 139 -8.46 9.00 -23.26
N TRP A 140 -9.41 9.19 -22.36
CA TRP A 140 -9.49 10.33 -21.47
C TRP A 140 -9.54 9.84 -20.02
N MET A 141 -8.84 10.50 -19.13
CA MET A 141 -8.81 10.15 -17.71
C MET A 141 -8.88 11.40 -16.84
N GLY A 142 -9.63 11.30 -15.76
CA GLY A 142 -9.70 12.30 -14.70
C GLY A 142 -9.67 11.65 -13.33
N LEU A 143 -9.53 12.46 -12.30
CA LEU A 143 -9.61 12.03 -10.91
C LEU A 143 -11.01 12.25 -10.37
N GLY A 144 -11.59 11.25 -9.73
CA GLY A 144 -12.82 11.34 -8.98
C GLY A 144 -12.58 11.37 -7.48
N VAL A 145 -13.62 11.74 -6.74
CA VAL A 145 -13.65 11.65 -5.27
C VAL A 145 -14.91 10.91 -4.88
N ALA A 146 -14.74 9.83 -4.11
CA ALA A 146 -15.84 9.12 -3.50
C ALA A 146 -15.74 9.19 -1.96
N VAL A 147 -16.87 9.13 -1.27
CA VAL A 147 -16.98 9.30 0.17
C VAL A 147 -17.72 8.13 0.79
N SER A 148 -17.30 7.72 1.98
CA SER A 148 -17.95 6.70 2.81
C SER A 148 -17.88 7.06 4.30
N ASP A 149 -18.81 6.53 5.09
CA ASP A 149 -18.78 6.54 6.56
C ASP A 149 -17.91 5.41 7.15
N SER A 150 -17.48 4.46 6.28
CA SER A 150 -16.68 3.31 6.67
C SER A 150 -15.42 3.21 5.84
N PRO A 151 -14.28 2.80 6.40
CA PRO A 151 -13.05 2.57 5.63
C PRO A 151 -13.18 1.43 4.62
N THR A 152 -14.17 0.58 4.79
CA THR A 152 -14.45 -0.58 3.94
C THR A 152 -15.63 -0.36 2.99
N GLY A 153 -16.05 0.89 2.82
CA GLY A 153 -17.14 1.26 1.92
C GLY A 153 -18.55 0.86 2.43
N PRO A 154 -19.57 0.84 1.55
CA PRO A 154 -19.42 1.25 0.15
C PRO A 154 -19.11 2.75 0.01
N PHE A 155 -18.26 3.06 -0.94
CA PHE A 155 -17.98 4.44 -1.33
C PHE A 155 -18.99 4.91 -2.40
N LYS A 156 -19.25 6.21 -2.43
CA LYS A 156 -20.14 6.82 -3.43
C LYS A 156 -19.44 8.00 -4.07
N ASP A 157 -19.49 8.10 -5.39
CA ASP A 157 -19.03 9.29 -6.12
C ASP A 157 -19.67 10.54 -5.51
N ALA A 158 -18.82 11.41 -4.95
CA ALA A 158 -19.29 12.54 -4.14
C ALA A 158 -19.70 13.75 -4.97
N ILE A 159 -19.14 13.90 -6.19
CA ILE A 159 -19.33 15.10 -7.01
C ILE A 159 -19.98 14.82 -8.37
N GLY A 160 -20.08 13.55 -8.78
CA GLY A 160 -20.76 13.12 -10.02
C GLY A 160 -20.08 13.60 -11.31
N LYS A 161 -18.84 14.04 -11.21
CA LYS A 161 -17.97 14.51 -12.31
C LYS A 161 -16.51 14.40 -11.88
N PRO A 162 -15.54 14.45 -12.80
CA PRO A 162 -14.14 14.50 -12.39
C PRO A 162 -13.83 15.74 -11.55
N LEU A 163 -12.99 15.57 -10.55
CA LEU A 163 -12.39 16.64 -9.75
C LEU A 163 -11.58 17.59 -10.62
N TRP A 164 -10.92 17.02 -11.64
CA TRP A 164 -10.10 17.74 -12.62
C TRP A 164 -10.36 17.21 -14.02
N THR A 165 -10.47 18.12 -15.01
CA THR A 165 -10.89 17.84 -16.40
C THR A 165 -9.78 18.02 -17.43
N THR A 166 -8.53 18.05 -17.05
CA THR A 166 -7.45 18.01 -18.05
C THR A 166 -7.45 16.68 -18.77
N PRO A 167 -6.92 16.59 -20.00
CA PRO A 167 -7.05 15.40 -20.81
C PRO A 167 -6.41 14.15 -20.17
N TYR A 168 -5.58 14.30 -19.12
CA TYR A 168 -4.99 13.17 -18.41
C TYR A 168 -4.63 13.55 -16.97
N ALA A 169 -5.20 12.83 -16.00
CA ALA A 169 -4.82 12.89 -14.60
C ALA A 169 -4.90 11.46 -14.03
N ASN A 170 -3.82 10.97 -13.45
CA ASN A 170 -3.66 9.59 -13.01
C ASN A 170 -2.85 9.50 -11.71
N ASP A 171 -2.97 8.37 -11.03
CA ASP A 171 -2.20 7.98 -9.86
C ASP A 171 -2.13 9.08 -8.80
N PRO A 172 -3.26 9.37 -8.15
CA PRO A 172 -3.29 10.35 -7.08
C PRO A 172 -2.52 9.86 -5.86
N SER A 173 -1.90 10.80 -5.15
CA SER A 173 -1.43 10.65 -3.78
C SER A 173 -1.90 11.85 -2.97
N LEU A 174 -2.61 11.63 -1.87
CA LEU A 174 -3.20 12.67 -1.03
C LEU A 174 -2.51 12.74 0.33
N LEU A 175 -1.86 13.83 0.62
CA LEU A 175 -1.28 14.10 1.92
C LEU A 175 -2.17 15.06 2.71
N ILE A 176 -2.60 14.67 3.91
CA ILE A 176 -3.15 15.60 4.91
C ILE A 176 -1.98 15.98 5.83
N ASP A 177 -1.63 17.27 5.82
CA ASP A 177 -0.52 17.80 6.60
C ASP A 177 -0.89 18.04 8.06
N ASP A 178 0.11 18.28 8.92
CA ASP A 178 -0.06 18.50 10.37
C ASP A 178 -0.94 19.72 10.69
N ASP A 179 -1.03 20.70 9.78
CA ASP A 179 -1.90 21.87 9.91
C ASP A 179 -3.34 21.61 9.42
N GLY A 180 -3.64 20.36 9.00
CA GLY A 180 -4.95 19.95 8.50
C GLY A 180 -5.21 20.27 7.03
N LYS A 181 -4.30 20.99 6.35
CA LYS A 181 -4.41 21.18 4.89
C LYS A 181 -4.14 19.89 4.16
N ALA A 182 -4.80 19.72 3.02
CA ALA A 182 -4.63 18.56 2.17
C ALA A 182 -3.99 18.96 0.84
N TYR A 183 -3.06 18.15 0.39
CA TYR A 183 -2.35 18.33 -0.88
C TYR A 183 -2.51 17.09 -1.73
N LEU A 184 -3.05 17.28 -2.93
CA LEU A 184 -3.21 16.23 -3.94
C LEU A 184 -2.06 16.31 -4.93
N TYR A 185 -1.34 15.21 -5.07
CA TYR A 185 -0.30 15.01 -6.06
C TYR A 185 -0.79 14.00 -7.08
N PHE A 186 -0.45 14.16 -8.35
CA PHE A 186 -0.81 13.21 -9.38
C PHE A 186 0.05 13.35 -10.63
N HIS A 187 0.07 12.30 -11.43
CA HIS A 187 0.70 12.30 -12.74
C HIS A 187 -0.23 12.95 -13.76
N GLY A 188 0.23 14.00 -14.40
CA GLY A 188 -0.51 14.77 -15.40
C GLY A 188 -0.12 14.45 -16.84
N MET A 189 -0.62 15.27 -17.78
CA MET A 189 -0.19 15.20 -19.19
C MET A 189 1.31 15.49 -19.31
N ASN A 190 1.95 14.90 -20.33
CA ASN A 190 3.37 15.07 -20.64
C ASN A 190 4.33 14.52 -19.59
N ALA A 191 3.89 13.55 -18.82
CA ALA A 191 4.67 12.96 -17.74
C ALA A 191 5.08 13.95 -16.62
N ASP A 192 4.34 15.03 -16.45
CA ASP A 192 4.56 16.01 -15.39
C ASP A 192 3.81 15.62 -14.10
N TYR A 193 4.44 15.78 -12.97
CA TYR A 193 3.75 15.74 -11.70
C TYR A 193 3.14 17.09 -11.36
N GLN A 194 1.91 17.03 -10.88
CA GLN A 194 1.14 18.20 -10.44
C GLN A 194 0.87 18.11 -8.95
N VAL A 195 0.81 19.25 -8.30
CA VAL A 195 0.35 19.39 -6.92
C VAL A 195 -0.71 20.47 -6.81
N ALA A 196 -1.72 20.20 -6.00
CA ALA A 196 -2.78 21.18 -5.68
C ALA A 196 -3.14 21.13 -4.20
N GLU A 197 -3.46 22.28 -3.61
CA GLU A 197 -4.14 22.33 -2.33
C GLU A 197 -5.62 21.98 -2.52
N MET A 198 -6.13 21.06 -1.70
CA MET A 198 -7.54 20.68 -1.71
C MET A 198 -8.36 21.65 -0.83
N ALA A 199 -9.62 21.83 -1.15
CA ALA A 199 -10.57 22.40 -0.23
C ALA A 199 -10.70 21.53 1.04
N ASP A 200 -11.21 22.11 2.10
CA ASP A 200 -11.26 21.43 3.41
C ASP A 200 -12.16 20.18 3.41
N ASP A 201 -13.17 20.17 2.56
CA ASP A 201 -14.08 19.04 2.34
C ASP A 201 -13.51 17.97 1.37
N LEU A 202 -12.32 18.19 0.82
CA LEU A 202 -11.66 17.35 -0.19
C LEU A 202 -12.44 17.15 -1.52
N LEU A 203 -13.48 17.95 -1.76
CA LEU A 203 -14.33 17.79 -2.95
C LEU A 203 -13.97 18.75 -4.10
N SER A 204 -12.98 19.61 -3.90
CA SER A 204 -12.51 20.54 -4.93
C SER A 204 -11.05 20.93 -4.72
N ILE A 205 -10.43 21.40 -5.80
CA ILE A 205 -9.08 21.98 -5.79
C ILE A 205 -9.18 23.45 -5.46
N LYS A 206 -8.35 23.92 -4.53
CA LYS A 206 -8.24 25.31 -4.11
C LYS A 206 -7.09 26.00 -4.83
N GLY A 207 -7.37 27.06 -5.55
CA GLY A 207 -6.37 27.94 -6.16
C GLY A 207 -5.76 27.45 -7.48
N GLY A 208 -5.87 26.18 -7.85
CA GLY A 208 -5.36 25.63 -9.11
C GLY A 208 -4.18 24.70 -8.95
N LEU A 209 -3.71 24.16 -10.09
CA LEU A 209 -2.59 23.22 -10.17
C LEU A 209 -1.26 23.95 -10.25
N GLN A 210 -0.26 23.34 -9.67
CA GLN A 210 1.14 23.73 -9.80
C GLN A 210 1.95 22.53 -10.31
N LYS A 211 2.71 22.74 -11.41
CA LYS A 211 3.73 21.74 -11.80
C LYS A 211 4.77 21.64 -10.69
N MET A 212 5.12 20.43 -10.32
CA MET A 212 6.13 20.19 -9.28
C MET A 212 7.53 20.55 -9.80
N ASP A 213 8.27 21.30 -8.99
CA ASP A 213 9.70 21.57 -9.25
C ASP A 213 10.53 20.41 -8.70
N MET A 214 11.00 19.56 -9.58
CA MET A 214 11.79 18.37 -9.30
C MET A 214 13.31 18.63 -9.38
N GLY A 215 13.75 19.90 -9.25
CA GLY A 215 15.16 20.25 -9.29
C GLY A 215 15.82 20.06 -10.65
N GLY A 216 15.07 20.27 -11.73
CA GLY A 216 15.54 20.11 -13.12
C GLY A 216 15.43 18.68 -13.67
N TYR A 217 14.92 17.73 -12.88
CA TYR A 217 14.58 16.40 -13.36
C TYR A 217 13.15 16.38 -13.92
N GLU A 218 12.97 15.74 -15.05
CA GLU A 218 11.63 15.51 -15.62
C GLU A 218 11.26 14.04 -15.45
N PRO A 219 10.34 13.72 -14.52
CA PRO A 219 9.86 12.36 -14.31
C PRO A 219 9.17 11.82 -15.58
N LYS A 220 9.37 10.53 -15.85
CA LYS A 220 8.79 9.88 -17.04
C LYS A 220 7.88 8.71 -16.71
N MET A 221 7.74 8.41 -15.43
CA MET A 221 6.90 7.32 -14.95
C MET A 221 5.77 7.87 -14.10
N GLU A 222 4.71 7.11 -13.95
CA GLU A 222 3.55 7.36 -13.10
C GLU A 222 3.74 6.73 -11.70
N GLY A 223 2.73 6.82 -10.82
CA GLY A 223 2.76 6.14 -9.52
C GLY A 223 3.48 6.88 -8.40
N PRO A 224 3.21 8.19 -8.18
CA PRO A 224 3.79 8.94 -7.06
C PRO A 224 3.22 8.49 -5.72
N TRP A 225 4.02 8.64 -4.68
CA TRP A 225 3.55 8.56 -3.30
C TRP A 225 4.19 9.66 -2.45
N VAL A 226 3.42 10.32 -1.60
CA VAL A 226 3.91 11.40 -0.74
C VAL A 226 3.58 11.12 0.71
N PHE A 227 4.56 11.29 1.58
CA PHE A 227 4.38 11.21 3.02
C PHE A 227 5.27 12.23 3.74
N LYS A 228 4.97 12.48 5.02
CA LYS A 228 5.76 13.36 5.88
C LYS A 228 6.34 12.59 7.06
N ARG A 229 7.60 12.88 7.39
CA ARG A 229 8.28 12.31 8.55
C ARG A 229 9.18 13.37 9.20
N LYS A 230 8.99 13.63 10.50
CA LYS A 230 9.81 14.59 11.28
C LYS A 230 9.96 15.95 10.58
N GLY A 231 8.89 16.49 10.00
CA GLY A 231 8.87 17.77 9.32
C GLY A 231 9.45 17.79 7.90
N ILE A 232 9.96 16.68 7.40
CA ILE A 232 10.44 16.50 6.03
C ILE A 232 9.37 15.81 5.20
N TYR A 233 9.10 16.34 4.01
CA TYR A 233 8.24 15.72 3.01
C TYR A 233 9.07 14.82 2.12
N TYR A 234 8.56 13.63 1.84
CA TYR A 234 9.15 12.63 0.96
C TYR A 234 8.21 12.42 -0.22
N PHE A 235 8.73 12.57 -1.40
CA PHE A 235 8.07 12.23 -2.65
C PHE A 235 8.78 11.04 -3.25
N THR A 236 8.07 9.96 -3.51
CA THR A 236 8.64 8.72 -4.03
C THR A 236 7.96 8.35 -5.34
N MET A 237 8.69 7.77 -6.26
CA MET A 237 8.17 7.41 -7.58
C MET A 237 9.03 6.32 -8.23
N PRO A 238 8.45 5.47 -9.10
CA PRO A 238 9.23 4.60 -9.96
C PRO A 238 9.96 5.39 -11.05
N GLU A 239 11.05 4.82 -11.52
CA GLU A 239 11.88 5.37 -12.60
C GLU A 239 11.99 4.40 -13.79
N ASN A 240 12.25 4.91 -14.98
CA ASN A 240 12.42 4.10 -16.20
C ASN A 240 13.57 3.08 -16.11
N ASN A 241 14.56 3.30 -15.25
CA ASN A 241 15.68 2.39 -15.02
C ASN A 241 15.34 1.21 -14.09
N ARG A 242 14.06 1.04 -13.75
CA ARG A 242 13.56 0.02 -12.83
C ARG A 242 14.04 0.19 -11.41
N THR A 243 13.99 1.40 -10.91
CA THR A 243 14.25 1.74 -9.51
C THR A 243 13.07 2.49 -8.94
N LEU A 244 12.81 2.30 -7.65
CA LEU A 244 11.97 3.17 -6.85
C LEU A 244 12.89 4.22 -6.22
N THR A 245 12.63 5.49 -6.49
CA THR A 245 13.46 6.60 -6.04
C THR A 245 12.71 7.53 -5.10
N TYR A 246 13.43 8.42 -4.43
CA TYR A 246 12.81 9.43 -3.58
C TYR A 246 13.49 10.78 -3.63
N TYR A 247 12.67 11.75 -3.35
CA TYR A 247 13.02 13.17 -3.24
C TYR A 247 12.54 13.69 -1.89
N THR A 248 13.15 14.73 -1.37
CA THR A 248 12.74 15.41 -0.14
C THR A 248 12.53 16.89 -0.35
N SER A 249 11.67 17.48 0.50
CA SER A 249 11.43 18.91 0.57
C SER A 249 11.09 19.34 1.99
N THR A 250 11.25 20.62 2.31
CA THR A 250 10.74 21.24 3.54
C THR A 250 9.33 21.85 3.36
N SER A 251 8.78 21.76 2.15
CA SER A 251 7.45 22.26 1.79
C SER A 251 6.66 21.19 1.03
N PRO A 252 5.35 21.07 1.23
CA PRO A 252 4.53 20.11 0.50
C PRO A 252 4.47 20.39 -1.00
N LYS A 253 4.81 21.60 -1.44
CA LYS A 253 4.82 22.00 -2.86
C LYS A 253 6.20 22.02 -3.50
N GLY A 254 7.23 21.56 -2.79
CA GLY A 254 8.62 21.62 -3.26
C GLY A 254 9.31 22.96 -2.93
N PRO A 255 10.49 23.26 -3.53
CA PRO A 255 11.16 22.42 -4.51
C PRO A 255 11.61 21.07 -3.95
N TRP A 256 11.66 20.05 -4.81
CA TRP A 256 12.01 18.69 -4.44
C TRP A 256 13.47 18.40 -4.82
N LYS A 257 14.20 17.80 -3.88
CA LYS A 257 15.59 17.43 -4.06
C LYS A 257 15.75 15.93 -4.11
N TYR A 258 16.32 15.40 -5.19
CA TYR A 258 16.67 13.98 -5.31
C TYR A 258 17.58 13.52 -4.18
N GLN A 259 17.31 12.37 -3.60
CA GLN A 259 18.07 11.80 -2.49
C GLN A 259 18.68 10.44 -2.81
N GLY A 260 18.04 9.64 -3.67
CA GLY A 260 18.57 8.33 -4.02
C GLY A 260 17.51 7.30 -4.40
N GLU A 261 17.96 6.05 -4.43
CA GLU A 261 17.16 4.88 -4.74
C GLU A 261 16.68 4.21 -3.45
N ILE A 262 15.41 3.75 -3.44
CA ILE A 262 14.84 2.96 -2.35
C ILE A 262 15.00 1.47 -2.65
N MET A 263 14.60 1.05 -3.84
CA MET A 263 14.53 -0.37 -4.21
C MET A 263 14.71 -0.54 -5.72
N LYS A 264 15.40 -1.61 -6.13
CA LYS A 264 15.41 -2.04 -7.54
C LYS A 264 14.16 -2.83 -7.85
N GLU A 265 13.53 -2.51 -8.98
CA GLU A 265 12.30 -3.13 -9.44
C GLU A 265 12.58 -4.22 -10.48
N GLU A 266 11.63 -5.18 -10.61
CA GLU A 266 11.77 -6.25 -11.60
C GLU A 266 11.39 -5.79 -13.00
N ASN A 267 10.32 -4.99 -13.12
CA ASN A 267 9.68 -4.68 -14.40
C ASN A 267 9.46 -3.20 -14.69
N GLY A 268 9.86 -2.30 -13.81
CA GLY A 268 9.53 -0.87 -13.87
C GLY A 268 8.06 -0.59 -13.56
N ASN A 269 7.71 0.69 -13.40
CA ASN A 269 6.36 1.15 -13.08
C ASN A 269 5.74 0.43 -11.86
N ASN A 270 6.49 0.40 -10.77
CA ASN A 270 6.08 -0.28 -9.55
C ASN A 270 5.36 0.69 -8.62
N HIS A 271 4.03 0.74 -8.72
CA HIS A 271 3.23 1.51 -7.78
C HIS A 271 3.40 0.97 -6.36
N HIS A 272 3.41 1.89 -5.41
CA HIS A 272 3.78 1.62 -4.03
C HIS A 272 3.11 2.60 -3.07
N SER A 273 3.19 2.30 -1.79
CA SER A 273 2.92 3.24 -0.70
C SER A 273 3.88 3.02 0.46
N ILE A 274 4.18 4.08 1.19
CA ILE A 274 5.04 4.05 2.38
C ILE A 274 4.26 4.63 3.53
N VAL A 275 4.07 3.82 4.59
CA VAL A 275 3.22 4.17 5.72
C VAL A 275 3.84 3.71 7.04
N GLU A 276 3.67 4.49 8.09
CA GLU A 276 4.07 4.10 9.43
C GLU A 276 2.94 3.31 10.10
N TYR A 277 3.28 2.12 10.61
CA TYR A 277 2.38 1.27 11.35
C TYR A 277 3.01 0.82 12.66
N GLN A 278 2.40 1.18 13.79
CA GLN A 278 2.87 0.85 15.15
C GLN A 278 4.37 1.19 15.39
N GLY A 279 4.83 2.31 14.84
CA GLY A 279 6.22 2.78 14.99
C GLY A 279 7.22 2.17 14.02
N GLN A 280 6.78 1.40 13.05
CA GLN A 280 7.60 0.84 11.97
C GLN A 280 7.09 1.31 10.61
N TRP A 281 7.99 1.72 9.73
CA TRP A 281 7.68 2.08 8.36
C TRP A 281 7.61 0.85 7.47
N ILE A 282 6.59 0.79 6.65
CA ILE A 282 6.29 -0.31 5.73
C ILE A 282 6.22 0.25 4.32
N LEU A 283 6.92 -0.40 3.40
CA LEU A 283 6.81 -0.20 1.96
C LEU A 283 5.89 -1.30 1.40
N PHE A 284 4.70 -0.93 0.94
CA PHE A 284 3.86 -1.78 0.11
C PHE A 284 4.16 -1.50 -1.36
N TYR A 285 4.21 -2.55 -2.19
CA TYR A 285 4.47 -2.42 -3.62
C TYR A 285 3.85 -3.60 -4.36
N HIS A 286 3.63 -3.51 -5.66
CA HIS A 286 3.19 -4.67 -6.41
C HIS A 286 4.37 -5.39 -7.09
N ARG A 287 4.23 -6.69 -7.25
CA ARG A 287 5.15 -7.57 -7.99
C ARG A 287 4.41 -8.21 -9.15
N TRP A 288 5.13 -8.43 -10.24
CA TRP A 288 4.65 -9.22 -11.36
C TRP A 288 5.00 -10.68 -11.13
N LEU A 289 4.01 -11.52 -11.00
CA LEU A 289 4.19 -12.96 -10.78
C LEU A 289 3.63 -13.75 -11.96
N GLU A 290 4.29 -14.87 -12.25
CA GLU A 290 3.77 -15.85 -13.18
C GLU A 290 2.53 -16.51 -12.57
N THR A 291 1.45 -16.58 -13.35
CA THR A 291 0.19 -17.25 -13.02
C THR A 291 -0.11 -18.24 -14.14
N PRO A 292 0.57 -19.40 -14.14
CA PRO A 292 0.52 -20.38 -15.27
C PRO A 292 -0.90 -20.87 -15.59
N GLU A 293 -1.78 -20.91 -14.55
CA GLU A 293 -3.18 -21.32 -14.66
C GLU A 293 -4.07 -20.25 -15.29
N ALA A 294 -3.61 -19.00 -15.37
CA ALA A 294 -4.37 -17.92 -15.98
C ALA A 294 -4.60 -18.18 -17.48
N LYS A 295 -5.81 -17.94 -17.96
CA LYS A 295 -6.20 -18.18 -19.36
C LYS A 295 -5.51 -17.24 -20.34
N CYS A 296 -5.34 -15.97 -19.96
CA CYS A 296 -4.84 -14.92 -20.85
C CYS A 296 -3.55 -14.30 -20.33
N ASN A 297 -3.62 -13.54 -19.24
CA ASN A 297 -2.47 -12.85 -18.64
C ASN A 297 -1.69 -13.81 -17.73
N LYS A 298 -0.56 -14.31 -18.22
CA LYS A 298 0.31 -15.19 -17.45
C LYS A 298 1.13 -14.44 -16.39
N LYS A 299 1.27 -13.13 -16.52
CA LYS A 299 1.89 -12.25 -15.53
C LYS A 299 0.84 -11.31 -14.97
N GLN A 300 0.71 -11.32 -13.66
CA GLN A 300 -0.28 -10.53 -12.94
C GLN A 300 0.37 -9.86 -11.75
N ARG A 301 -0.21 -8.73 -11.35
CA ARG A 301 0.30 -7.96 -10.22
C ARG A 301 -0.25 -8.52 -8.90
N HIS A 302 0.60 -8.56 -7.90
CA HIS A 302 0.27 -8.97 -6.53
C HIS A 302 1.00 -8.07 -5.56
N VAL A 303 0.33 -7.63 -4.52
CA VAL A 303 0.94 -6.76 -3.51
C VAL A 303 1.91 -7.53 -2.64
N ALA A 304 3.03 -6.91 -2.37
CA ALA A 304 4.07 -7.34 -1.44
C ALA A 304 4.39 -6.22 -0.44
N ALA A 305 5.06 -6.56 0.64
CA ALA A 305 5.45 -5.60 1.67
C ALA A 305 6.85 -5.87 2.20
N GLU A 306 7.60 -4.80 2.48
CA GLU A 306 8.91 -4.84 3.12
C GLU A 306 8.98 -3.82 4.26
N TYR A 307 9.86 -4.09 5.22
CA TYR A 307 10.23 -3.08 6.21
C TYR A 307 11.08 -1.99 5.56
N LEU A 308 10.80 -0.74 5.91
CA LEU A 308 11.56 0.41 5.47
C LEU A 308 12.22 1.09 6.67
N TYR A 309 13.49 1.41 6.54
CA TYR A 309 14.28 2.03 7.59
C TYR A 309 14.88 3.36 7.13
N PHE A 310 15.09 4.26 8.09
CA PHE A 310 15.72 5.54 7.86
C PHE A 310 17.05 5.59 8.61
N ASN A 311 18.03 6.28 8.03
CA ASN A 311 19.22 6.70 8.71
C ASN A 311 18.93 7.87 9.67
N GLU A 312 19.88 8.22 10.51
CA GLU A 312 19.74 9.34 11.47
C GLU A 312 19.51 10.69 10.77
N ASP A 313 20.12 10.89 9.61
CA ASP A 313 19.97 12.09 8.78
C ASP A 313 18.63 12.16 8.02
N GLY A 314 17.78 11.14 8.14
CA GLY A 314 16.49 11.05 7.48
C GLY A 314 16.53 10.43 6.08
N THR A 315 17.69 10.03 5.57
CA THR A 315 17.77 9.28 4.31
C THR A 315 17.17 7.89 4.46
N ILE A 316 16.57 7.36 3.39
CA ILE A 316 15.99 6.01 3.36
C ILE A 316 17.11 4.99 3.11
N GLN A 317 17.14 3.93 3.90
CA GLN A 317 18.03 2.80 3.65
C GLN A 317 17.51 1.97 2.46
N PRO A 318 18.39 1.48 1.59
CA PRO A 318 17.97 0.62 0.48
C PRO A 318 17.20 -0.60 0.95
N VAL A 319 16.10 -0.89 0.27
CA VAL A 319 15.22 -2.03 0.55
C VAL A 319 15.53 -3.16 -0.43
N THR A 320 15.70 -4.36 0.11
CA THR A 320 15.83 -5.58 -0.69
C THR A 320 14.51 -6.35 -0.66
N ARG A 321 14.02 -6.72 -1.83
CA ARG A 321 12.82 -7.54 -1.96
C ARG A 321 13.05 -8.93 -1.39
N SER A 322 12.12 -9.40 -0.57
CA SER A 322 12.19 -10.69 0.09
C SER A 322 11.00 -11.59 -0.27
N LYS A 323 11.11 -12.87 0.08
CA LYS A 323 9.99 -13.81 0.09
C LYS A 323 9.27 -13.80 1.44
N GLU A 324 9.96 -13.38 2.47
CA GLU A 324 9.51 -13.39 3.85
C GLU A 324 8.55 -12.22 4.16
N GLY A 325 8.74 -11.07 3.49
CA GLY A 325 7.87 -9.90 3.69
C GLY A 325 7.93 -9.33 5.12
N VAL A 326 6.80 -8.80 5.57
CA VAL A 326 6.63 -8.18 6.90
C VAL A 326 5.94 -9.15 7.84
N GLY A 327 6.68 -10.08 8.45
CA GLY A 327 6.17 -11.02 9.45
C GLY A 327 6.58 -10.64 10.87
N ASP A 328 5.89 -11.20 11.88
CA ASP A 328 6.22 -11.07 13.31
C ASP A 328 6.35 -9.62 13.81
N PHE A 329 5.47 -8.75 13.33
CA PHE A 329 5.54 -7.33 13.55
C PHE A 329 5.73 -6.93 15.03
N PRO A 330 4.99 -7.46 16.04
CA PRO A 330 5.20 -7.07 17.42
C PRO A 330 6.50 -7.59 18.03
N ALA A 331 7.02 -8.72 17.56
CA ALA A 331 8.24 -9.35 18.11
C ALA A 331 9.51 -8.65 17.64
N ARG A 332 9.56 -8.21 16.37
CA ARG A 332 10.72 -7.48 15.80
C ARG A 332 10.92 -6.10 16.42
N ILE A 333 9.84 -5.37 16.71
CA ILE A 333 9.96 -4.06 17.39
C ILE A 333 10.59 -4.22 18.76
N LYS A 334 10.25 -5.29 19.51
CA LYS A 334 10.84 -5.57 20.82
C LYS A 334 12.34 -5.89 20.72
N SER A 335 12.79 -6.61 19.69
CA SER A 335 14.18 -6.97 19.50
C SER A 335 15.09 -5.81 19.06
N GLN A 336 14.54 -4.79 18.38
CA GLN A 336 15.30 -3.60 17.97
C GLN A 336 15.44 -2.55 19.08
N LYS A 337 14.51 -2.53 20.05
CA LYS A 337 14.63 -1.65 21.22
C LYS A 337 15.63 -2.17 22.26
N THR A 338 16.12 -3.40 22.11
CA THR A 338 17.07 -4.06 23.01
C THR A 338 18.49 -4.15 22.45
N LYS A 339 18.77 -3.56 21.30
CA LYS A 339 20.11 -3.35 20.71
C LYS A 339 20.42 -1.87 20.65
#